data_634bbb819bc19be2edc568b0cdd29304
#
_entry.id   634bbb819bc19be2edc568b0cdd29304
#
_cell.length_a   1.000
_cell.length_b   1.000
_cell.length_c   1.000
_cell.angle_alpha   90.00
_cell.angle_beta   90.00
_cell.angle_gamma   90.00
#
_symmetry.space_group_name_H-M   'P 1'
#
loop_
_entity.id
_entity.type
_entity.pdbx_description
1 polymer ?
#
loop_
_entity_poly.entity_id
_entity_poly.type
_entity_poly.pdbx_seq_one_letter_code
_entity_poly.pdbx_strand_id
1 'polypeptide(L)'
;MIQSKEDMRFYIQEDKKRNLGTNVSSIKYIAKWLYGTDDVKAYRLFKALRKLEYAKNCLYKKGLWGKAIFAFRKLRYHRLEERYDVAIGTNMVGYGFRLPHIVGGGIIINCNSMGNYCGANVGVVIGNNHTWDERPTIGDHVGFSIGSKAYGNIHIGSHVTIAPNSVVIKDVPDNSVVSGVPA
;
A
#
# COMPACT_ATOMS: atom_id res chain seq x y z
N MET A 1 2.49 -5.16 -11.59
CA MET A 1 3.75 -5.64 -10.93
C MET A 1 4.96 -5.02 -11.62
N ILE A 2 5.95 -4.56 -10.87
CA ILE A 2 7.18 -3.91 -11.40
C ILE A 2 8.08 -4.97 -12.05
N GLN A 3 8.37 -4.80 -13.34
CA GLN A 3 9.21 -5.70 -14.14
C GLN A 3 10.41 -4.98 -14.80
N SER A 4 10.43 -3.65 -14.72
CA SER A 4 11.50 -2.82 -15.28
C SER A 4 11.88 -1.68 -14.35
N LYS A 5 12.98 -0.98 -14.68
CA LYS A 5 13.36 0.25 -13.97
C LYS A 5 12.42 1.40 -14.31
N GLU A 6 11.85 1.38 -15.49
CA GLU A 6 10.85 2.32 -16.00
C GLU A 6 9.55 2.16 -15.22
N ASP A 7 9.05 0.92 -15.02
CA ASP A 7 7.88 0.65 -14.17
C ASP A 7 8.10 1.18 -12.75
N MET A 8 9.26 0.87 -12.16
CA MET A 8 9.58 1.36 -10.81
C MET A 8 9.51 2.89 -10.72
N ARG A 9 10.04 3.59 -11.73
CA ARG A 9 10.00 5.07 -11.77
C ARG A 9 8.57 5.58 -11.91
N PHE A 10 7.79 4.97 -12.77
CA PHE A 10 6.38 5.28 -12.98
C PHE A 10 5.57 5.10 -11.69
N TYR A 11 5.67 3.93 -11.03
CA TYR A 11 5.00 3.68 -9.76
C TYR A 11 5.38 4.72 -8.68
N ILE A 12 6.66 5.02 -8.54
CA ILE A 12 7.14 6.05 -7.59
C ILE A 12 6.56 7.43 -7.93
N GLN A 13 6.42 7.76 -9.20
CA GLN A 13 5.87 9.03 -9.64
C GLN A 13 4.37 9.14 -9.32
N GLU A 14 3.60 8.10 -9.60
CA GLU A 14 2.16 8.06 -9.29
C GLU A 14 1.91 8.06 -7.77
N ASP A 15 2.66 7.27 -6.99
CA ASP A 15 2.60 7.30 -5.53
C ASP A 15 2.96 8.70 -4.97
N LYS A 16 3.94 9.39 -5.59
CA LYS A 16 4.29 10.77 -5.24
C LYS A 16 3.15 11.74 -5.50
N LYS A 17 2.57 11.71 -6.69
CA LYS A 17 1.44 12.57 -7.07
C LYS A 17 0.27 12.40 -6.12
N ARG A 18 -0.06 11.14 -5.80
CA ARG A 18 -1.22 10.79 -4.97
C ARG A 18 -1.07 11.20 -3.51
N ASN A 19 0.13 11.10 -2.93
CA ASN A 19 0.38 11.43 -1.53
C ASN A 19 0.80 12.90 -1.34
N LEU A 20 1.69 13.43 -2.18
CA LEU A 20 2.23 14.79 -2.01
C LEU A 20 1.50 15.86 -2.84
N GLY A 21 0.78 15.43 -3.89
CA GLY A 21 0.20 16.33 -4.89
C GLY A 21 1.08 16.50 -6.13
N THR A 22 0.49 17.01 -7.21
CA THR A 22 1.13 17.13 -8.53
C THR A 22 2.23 18.20 -8.59
N ASN A 23 2.09 19.29 -7.83
CA ASN A 23 2.91 20.50 -7.95
C ASN A 23 3.72 20.83 -6.68
N VAL A 24 4.30 19.79 -6.05
CA VAL A 24 5.16 20.02 -4.87
C VAL A 24 6.56 20.42 -5.31
N SER A 25 6.92 21.68 -5.08
CA SER A 25 8.28 22.18 -5.29
C SER A 25 9.28 21.53 -4.31
N SER A 26 10.55 21.53 -4.67
CA SER A 26 11.61 20.96 -3.81
C SER A 26 11.65 21.65 -2.43
N ILE A 27 11.41 22.95 -2.38
CA ILE A 27 11.37 23.71 -1.12
C ILE A 27 10.21 23.24 -0.24
N LYS A 28 9.01 23.12 -0.81
CA LYS A 28 7.83 22.60 -0.08
C LYS A 28 8.05 21.18 0.41
N TYR A 29 8.69 20.35 -0.41
CA TYR A 29 9.02 18.98 -0.01
C TYR A 29 9.99 18.96 1.18
N ILE A 30 11.05 19.77 1.16
CA ILE A 30 12.03 19.87 2.26
C ILE A 30 11.35 20.38 3.53
N ALA A 31 10.52 21.42 3.45
CA ALA A 31 9.77 21.93 4.58
C ALA A 31 8.86 20.83 5.19
N LYS A 32 8.04 20.15 4.38
CA LYS A 32 7.20 19.04 4.83
C LYS A 32 8.01 17.88 5.44
N TRP A 33 9.20 17.63 4.89
CA TRP A 33 10.10 16.61 5.44
C TRP A 33 10.64 16.99 6.81
N LEU A 34 11.04 18.25 7.02
CA LEU A 34 11.49 18.77 8.32
C LEU A 34 10.38 18.73 9.38
N TYR A 35 9.16 19.11 9.01
CA TYR A 35 8.00 19.01 9.88
C TYR A 35 7.48 17.58 10.10
N GLY A 36 7.97 16.60 9.35
CA GLY A 36 7.59 15.20 9.50
C GLY A 36 6.13 14.92 9.17
N THR A 37 5.59 15.57 8.15
CA THR A 37 4.18 15.41 7.73
C THR A 37 3.88 14.01 7.21
N ASP A 38 2.65 13.54 7.39
CA ASP A 38 2.23 12.17 7.06
C ASP A 38 2.32 11.86 5.57
N ASP A 39 2.03 12.82 4.72
CA ASP A 39 2.15 12.69 3.27
C ASP A 39 3.60 12.40 2.81
N VAL A 40 4.59 13.03 3.45
CA VAL A 40 6.00 12.73 3.18
C VAL A 40 6.41 11.37 3.73
N LYS A 41 5.92 10.99 4.91
CA LYS A 41 6.17 9.66 5.49
C LYS A 41 5.60 8.56 4.59
N ALA A 42 4.35 8.71 4.14
CA ALA A 42 3.69 7.81 3.20
C ALA A 42 4.47 7.68 1.88
N TYR A 43 4.85 8.80 1.27
CA TYR A 43 5.67 8.78 0.06
C TYR A 43 7.02 8.08 0.27
N ARG A 44 7.70 8.29 1.41
CA ARG A 44 8.98 7.62 1.73
C ARG A 44 8.82 6.11 1.87
N LEU A 45 7.73 5.65 2.51
CA LEU A 45 7.38 4.24 2.63
C LEU A 45 7.18 3.62 1.24
N PHE A 46 6.30 4.19 0.40
CA PHE A 46 6.05 3.67 -0.94
C PHE A 46 7.29 3.71 -1.84
N LYS A 47 8.07 4.78 -1.80
CA LYS A 47 9.33 4.84 -2.53
C LYS A 47 10.30 3.72 -2.12
N ALA A 48 10.32 3.33 -0.85
CA ALA A 48 11.12 2.21 -0.37
C ALA A 48 10.54 0.87 -0.83
N LEU A 49 9.22 0.69 -0.73
CA LEU A 49 8.50 -0.49 -1.23
C LEU A 49 8.78 -0.73 -2.72
N ARG A 50 8.57 0.29 -3.59
CA ARG A 50 8.79 0.15 -5.03
C ARG A 50 10.23 -0.22 -5.40
N LYS A 51 11.19 0.31 -4.66
CA LYS A 51 12.61 -0.06 -4.82
C LYS A 51 12.90 -1.49 -4.35
N LEU A 52 12.20 -1.96 -3.32
CA LEU A 52 12.28 -3.34 -2.85
C LEU A 52 11.65 -4.29 -3.88
N GLU A 53 10.47 -3.98 -4.40
CA GLU A 53 9.78 -4.75 -5.45
C GLU A 53 10.64 -4.89 -6.71
N TYR A 54 11.25 -3.80 -7.17
CA TYR A 54 12.21 -3.84 -8.28
C TYR A 54 13.41 -4.74 -7.97
N ALA A 55 13.98 -4.62 -6.78
CA ALA A 55 15.11 -5.47 -6.39
C ALA A 55 14.70 -6.95 -6.33
N LYS A 56 13.52 -7.27 -5.80
CA LYS A 56 12.96 -8.63 -5.73
C LYS A 56 12.71 -9.20 -7.11
N ASN A 57 12.03 -8.45 -7.97
CA ASN A 57 11.52 -8.96 -9.24
C ASN A 57 12.60 -8.97 -10.36
N CYS A 58 13.50 -7.98 -10.35
CA CYS A 58 14.42 -7.74 -11.46
C CYS A 58 15.91 -7.99 -11.14
N LEU A 59 16.33 -7.81 -9.88
CA LEU A 59 17.75 -7.89 -9.53
C LEU A 59 18.12 -9.17 -8.77
N TYR A 60 17.22 -9.73 -7.98
CA TYR A 60 17.51 -10.87 -7.10
C TYR A 60 18.15 -12.07 -7.83
N LYS A 61 17.71 -12.34 -9.05
CA LYS A 61 18.21 -13.43 -9.90
C LYS A 61 19.57 -13.11 -10.58
N LYS A 62 20.09 -11.89 -10.46
CA LYS A 62 21.34 -11.42 -11.12
C LYS A 62 22.62 -11.68 -10.29
N GLY A 63 22.63 -12.73 -9.46
CA GLY A 63 23.79 -13.15 -8.69
C GLY A 63 23.91 -12.47 -7.31
N LEU A 64 25.10 -12.54 -6.72
CA LEU A 64 25.35 -12.08 -5.34
C LEU A 64 25.04 -10.60 -5.13
N TRP A 65 25.42 -9.74 -6.07
CA TRP A 65 25.12 -8.30 -6.00
C TRP A 65 23.63 -8.01 -5.99
N GLY A 66 22.83 -8.72 -6.79
CA GLY A 66 21.38 -8.59 -6.79
C GLY A 66 20.75 -8.98 -5.46
N LYS A 67 21.25 -10.07 -4.85
CA LYS A 67 20.82 -10.52 -3.52
C LYS A 67 21.22 -9.53 -2.43
N ALA A 68 22.43 -8.96 -2.48
CA ALA A 68 22.87 -7.93 -1.53
C ALA A 68 22.01 -6.66 -1.61
N ILE A 69 21.72 -6.19 -2.82
CA ILE A 69 20.82 -5.04 -3.03
C ILE A 69 19.42 -5.34 -2.48
N PHE A 70 18.88 -6.51 -2.74
CA PHE A 70 17.58 -6.94 -2.21
C PHE A 70 17.58 -6.94 -0.68
N ALA A 71 18.58 -7.55 -0.04
CA ALA A 71 18.70 -7.60 1.42
C ALA A 71 18.75 -6.19 2.03
N PHE A 72 19.57 -5.30 1.48
CA PHE A 72 19.65 -3.91 1.91
C PHE A 72 18.30 -3.18 1.76
N ARG A 73 17.60 -3.36 0.62
CA ARG A 73 16.29 -2.75 0.38
C ARG A 73 15.23 -3.31 1.33
N LYS A 74 15.24 -4.62 1.60
CA LYS A 74 14.34 -5.28 2.54
C LYS A 74 14.53 -4.73 3.95
N LEU A 75 15.78 -4.64 4.43
CA LEU A 75 16.08 -4.09 5.76
C LEU A 75 15.63 -2.61 5.88
N ARG A 76 15.88 -1.80 4.85
CA ARG A 76 15.46 -0.40 4.84
C ARG A 76 13.93 -0.25 4.85
N TYR A 77 13.22 -1.08 4.10
CA TYR A 77 11.75 -1.07 4.04
C TYR A 77 11.17 -1.51 5.38
N HIS A 78 11.66 -2.62 5.94
CA HIS A 78 11.22 -3.15 7.22
C HIS A 78 11.37 -2.12 8.35
N ARG A 79 12.48 -1.37 8.42
CA ARG A 79 12.63 -0.29 9.40
C ARG A 79 11.60 0.83 9.24
N LEU A 80 11.08 1.06 8.04
CA LEU A 80 10.01 2.04 7.82
C LEU A 80 8.65 1.46 8.21
N GLU A 81 8.41 0.17 7.95
CA GLU A 81 7.21 -0.53 8.41
C GLU A 81 7.09 -0.46 9.94
N GLU A 82 8.15 -0.83 10.65
CA GLU A 82 8.21 -0.76 12.13
C GLU A 82 8.04 0.69 12.63
N ARG A 83 8.73 1.64 12.01
CA ARG A 83 8.66 3.04 12.44
C ARG A 83 7.28 3.68 12.30
N TYR A 84 6.52 3.27 11.29
CA TYR A 84 5.23 3.86 10.97
C TYR A 84 4.05 2.96 11.37
N ASP A 85 4.32 1.79 11.94
CA ASP A 85 3.30 0.79 12.32
C ASP A 85 2.42 0.40 11.12
N VAL A 86 3.07 0.07 9.99
CA VAL A 86 2.44 -0.29 8.71
C VAL A 86 3.08 -1.54 8.15
N ALA A 87 2.30 -2.55 7.84
CA ALA A 87 2.75 -3.78 7.20
C ALA A 87 2.08 -3.93 5.81
N ILE A 88 2.84 -3.78 4.75
CA ILE A 88 2.36 -3.94 3.36
C ILE A 88 3.29 -4.91 2.63
N GLY A 89 2.74 -6.04 2.18
CA GLY A 89 3.51 -7.03 1.43
C GLY A 89 3.97 -6.53 0.06
N THR A 90 5.09 -7.07 -0.41
CA THR A 90 5.61 -6.75 -1.75
C THR A 90 4.71 -7.29 -2.86
N ASN A 91 4.51 -6.54 -3.93
CA ASN A 91 3.68 -6.87 -5.09
C ASN A 91 2.18 -7.03 -4.79
N MET A 92 1.71 -6.53 -3.66
CA MET A 92 0.30 -6.61 -3.26
C MET A 92 -0.52 -5.40 -3.71
N VAL A 93 0.06 -4.21 -3.71
CA VAL A 93 -0.66 -2.97 -4.01
C VAL A 93 -0.22 -2.33 -5.32
N GLY A 94 -1.18 -1.86 -6.12
CA GLY A 94 -0.95 -1.12 -7.35
C GLY A 94 -0.31 0.26 -7.12
N TYR A 95 -0.11 1.03 -8.18
CA TYR A 95 0.43 2.39 -8.09
C TYR A 95 -0.62 3.41 -7.64
N GLY A 96 -0.17 4.57 -7.21
CA GLY A 96 -1.05 5.64 -6.73
C GLY A 96 -1.74 5.32 -5.42
N PHE A 97 -1.15 4.47 -4.59
CA PHE A 97 -1.73 4.12 -3.29
C PHE A 97 -1.60 5.28 -2.31
N ARG A 98 -2.67 5.55 -1.57
CA ARG A 98 -2.75 6.68 -0.62
C ARG A 98 -2.86 6.21 0.82
N LEU A 99 -2.03 6.79 1.68
CA LEU A 99 -2.16 6.72 3.15
C LEU A 99 -2.30 8.14 3.70
N PRO A 100 -3.52 8.63 3.94
CA PRO A 100 -3.76 10.00 4.44
C PRO A 100 -3.12 10.22 5.81
N HIS A 101 -3.21 9.22 6.67
CA HIS A 101 -2.60 9.18 8.00
C HIS A 101 -1.80 7.88 8.11
N ILE A 102 -0.54 7.98 8.49
CA ILE A 102 0.38 6.84 8.52
C ILE A 102 0.87 6.54 9.94
N VAL A 103 0.75 7.47 10.87
CA VAL A 103 1.28 7.32 12.24
C VAL A 103 0.16 7.10 13.23
N GLY A 104 0.33 6.13 14.10
CA GLY A 104 -0.55 5.92 15.26
C GLY A 104 -1.74 5.00 15.05
N GLY A 105 -1.68 4.06 14.10
CA GLY A 105 -2.88 3.28 13.91
C GLY A 105 -2.83 1.93 13.22
N GLY A 106 -1.73 1.18 13.25
CA GLY A 106 -1.67 -0.21 12.79
C GLY A 106 -2.35 -0.47 11.44
N ILE A 107 -1.64 -0.37 10.32
CA ILE A 107 -2.17 -0.68 8.98
C ILE A 107 -1.56 -2.01 8.54
N ILE A 108 -2.40 -3.00 8.27
CA ILE A 108 -1.95 -4.30 7.77
C ILE A 108 -2.63 -4.57 6.42
N ILE A 109 -1.84 -4.74 5.36
CA ILE A 109 -2.33 -5.08 4.03
C ILE A 109 -1.67 -6.39 3.59
N ASN A 110 -2.44 -7.46 3.68
CA ASN A 110 -2.10 -8.80 3.24
C ASN A 110 -3.22 -9.34 2.34
N CYS A 111 -3.20 -8.95 1.07
CA CYS A 111 -4.15 -9.35 0.04
C CYS A 111 -3.48 -10.18 -1.07
N ASN A 112 -4.25 -10.85 -1.90
CA ASN A 112 -3.74 -11.49 -3.11
C ASN A 112 -3.26 -10.43 -4.11
N SER A 113 -4.11 -9.46 -4.38
CA SER A 113 -3.78 -8.28 -5.19
C SER A 113 -4.72 -7.14 -4.85
N MET A 114 -4.24 -5.93 -5.02
CA MET A 114 -5.02 -4.70 -4.95
C MET A 114 -4.67 -3.84 -6.15
N GLY A 115 -5.69 -3.30 -6.78
CA GLY A 115 -5.57 -2.46 -7.97
C GLY A 115 -4.89 -1.12 -7.72
N ASN A 116 -5.03 -0.24 -8.70
CA ASN A 116 -4.40 1.07 -8.70
C ASN A 116 -5.27 2.12 -8.01
N TYR A 117 -4.64 3.21 -7.55
CA TYR A 117 -5.30 4.36 -6.91
C TYR A 117 -6.17 4.03 -5.70
N CYS A 118 -5.94 2.89 -5.07
CA CYS A 118 -6.56 2.54 -3.80
C CYS A 118 -6.00 3.38 -2.65
N GLY A 119 -6.64 3.30 -1.51
CA GLY A 119 -6.17 3.96 -0.30
C GLY A 119 -6.66 3.30 0.97
N ALA A 120 -5.89 3.43 2.03
CA ALA A 120 -6.24 2.95 3.36
C ALA A 120 -5.97 4.01 4.41
N ASN A 121 -6.78 4.03 5.44
CA ASN A 121 -6.60 4.91 6.59
C ASN A 121 -6.12 4.12 7.82
N VAL A 122 -5.87 4.78 8.93
CA VAL A 122 -5.41 4.16 10.18
C VAL A 122 -6.34 3.04 10.64
N GLY A 123 -5.78 1.98 11.21
CA GLY A 123 -6.53 0.83 11.73
C GLY A 123 -7.13 -0.09 10.65
N VAL A 124 -6.77 0.09 9.38
CA VAL A 124 -7.22 -0.81 8.31
C VAL A 124 -6.46 -2.12 8.37
N VAL A 125 -7.20 -3.22 8.41
CA VAL A 125 -6.65 -4.56 8.40
C VAL A 125 -7.27 -5.38 7.27
N ILE A 126 -6.43 -5.79 6.32
CA ILE A 126 -6.80 -6.66 5.20
C ILE A 126 -5.97 -7.94 5.35
N GLY A 127 -6.64 -9.09 5.41
CA GLY A 127 -5.92 -10.33 5.67
C GLY A 127 -6.66 -11.60 5.31
N ASN A 128 -5.98 -12.71 5.57
CA ASN A 128 -6.52 -14.05 5.44
C ASN A 128 -7.45 -14.39 6.62
N ASN A 129 -8.37 -15.33 6.41
CA ASN A 129 -9.25 -15.82 7.45
C ASN A 129 -8.60 -16.94 8.27
N HIS A 130 -8.08 -17.98 7.65
CA HIS A 130 -7.41 -19.10 8.31
C HIS A 130 -6.16 -19.57 7.56
N THR A 131 -6.19 -19.57 6.24
CA THR A 131 -5.10 -20.07 5.39
C THR A 131 -4.48 -18.94 4.56
N TRP A 132 -3.24 -19.12 4.11
CA TRP A 132 -2.52 -18.12 3.31
C TRP A 132 -3.18 -17.83 1.95
N ASP A 133 -4.00 -18.74 1.43
CA ASP A 133 -4.66 -18.61 0.13
C ASP A 133 -6.01 -17.87 0.24
N GLU A 134 -6.54 -17.72 1.47
CA GLU A 134 -7.81 -17.05 1.73
C GLU A 134 -7.64 -15.56 1.97
N ARG A 135 -7.11 -14.85 0.98
CA ARG A 135 -6.88 -13.40 1.06
C ARG A 135 -7.75 -12.65 0.06
N PRO A 136 -8.17 -11.42 0.40
CA PRO A 136 -8.95 -10.58 -0.51
C PRO A 136 -8.23 -10.29 -1.83
N THR A 137 -9.01 -10.24 -2.92
CA THR A 137 -8.63 -9.66 -4.21
C THR A 137 -9.42 -8.37 -4.39
N ILE A 138 -8.74 -7.25 -4.67
CA ILE A 138 -9.32 -5.92 -4.60
C ILE A 138 -9.07 -5.19 -5.92
N GLY A 139 -10.12 -4.59 -6.46
CA GLY A 139 -10.08 -3.82 -7.71
C GLY A 139 -9.40 -2.46 -7.58
N ASP A 140 -9.60 -1.62 -8.59
CA ASP A 140 -9.05 -0.26 -8.65
C ASP A 140 -9.91 0.75 -7.86
N HIS A 141 -9.30 1.86 -7.42
CA HIS A 141 -10.02 2.98 -6.79
C HIS A 141 -10.81 2.59 -5.53
N VAL A 142 -10.34 1.61 -4.76
CA VAL A 142 -11.01 1.20 -3.51
C VAL A 142 -10.47 2.00 -2.34
N GLY A 143 -11.40 2.58 -1.57
CA GLY A 143 -11.12 3.36 -0.37
C GLY A 143 -11.49 2.62 0.92
N PHE A 144 -10.49 2.33 1.76
CA PHE A 144 -10.69 1.78 3.10
C PHE A 144 -10.67 2.90 4.13
N SER A 145 -11.83 3.19 4.75
CA SER A 145 -11.93 4.20 5.79
C SER A 145 -11.32 3.72 7.12
N ILE A 146 -11.22 4.64 8.08
CA ILE A 146 -10.63 4.39 9.41
C ILE A 146 -11.19 3.12 10.04
N GLY A 147 -10.31 2.23 10.51
CA GLY A 147 -10.66 1.03 11.25
C GLY A 147 -11.41 -0.05 10.46
N SER A 148 -11.61 0.12 9.15
CA SER A 148 -12.28 -0.89 8.33
C SER A 148 -11.42 -2.13 8.12
N LYS A 149 -12.08 -3.28 7.94
CA LYS A 149 -11.42 -4.58 7.82
C LYS A 149 -11.99 -5.38 6.65
N ALA A 150 -11.16 -6.21 6.03
CA ALA A 150 -11.56 -7.15 4.99
C ALA A 150 -10.84 -8.48 5.17
N TYR A 151 -11.57 -9.57 5.25
CA TYR A 151 -11.00 -10.88 5.53
C TYR A 151 -11.54 -11.98 4.62
N GLY A 152 -10.67 -12.95 4.33
CA GLY A 152 -11.02 -14.18 3.64
C GLY A 152 -10.87 -14.09 2.12
N ASN A 153 -11.22 -15.17 1.45
CA ASN A 153 -11.19 -15.27 -0.01
C ASN A 153 -12.40 -14.55 -0.63
N ILE A 154 -12.36 -13.23 -0.59
CA ILE A 154 -13.42 -12.36 -1.11
C ILE A 154 -12.91 -11.51 -2.28
N HIS A 155 -13.82 -11.11 -3.14
CA HIS A 155 -13.58 -10.16 -4.22
C HIS A 155 -14.24 -8.83 -3.90
N ILE A 156 -13.45 -7.76 -3.85
CA ILE A 156 -13.93 -6.38 -3.73
C ILE A 156 -13.72 -5.72 -5.08
N GLY A 157 -14.80 -5.32 -5.72
CA GLY A 157 -14.79 -4.68 -7.03
C GLY A 157 -14.10 -3.31 -7.06
N SER A 158 -14.14 -2.66 -8.19
CA SER A 158 -13.55 -1.33 -8.39
C SER A 158 -14.50 -0.20 -7.96
N HIS A 159 -13.93 0.97 -7.60
CA HIS A 159 -14.70 2.14 -7.17
C HIS A 159 -15.57 1.87 -5.93
N VAL A 160 -15.07 1.06 -5.00
CA VAL A 160 -15.74 0.72 -3.75
C VAL A 160 -15.25 1.62 -2.61
N THR A 161 -16.18 2.05 -1.78
CA THR A 161 -15.86 2.73 -0.53
C THR A 161 -16.31 1.89 0.66
N ILE A 162 -15.37 1.56 1.54
CA ILE A 162 -15.66 0.82 2.76
C ILE A 162 -15.72 1.83 3.91
N ALA A 163 -16.88 1.92 4.55
CA ALA A 163 -17.17 2.88 5.59
C ALA A 163 -16.31 2.65 6.86
N PRO A 164 -16.18 3.65 7.74
CA PRO A 164 -15.43 3.50 8.98
C PRO A 164 -15.91 2.32 9.84
N ASN A 165 -14.95 1.58 10.41
CA ASN A 165 -15.17 0.44 11.30
C ASN A 165 -16.02 -0.70 10.71
N SER A 166 -16.18 -0.75 9.38
CA SER A 166 -16.89 -1.84 8.70
C SER A 166 -16.03 -3.08 8.58
N VAL A 167 -16.66 -4.26 8.60
CA VAL A 167 -15.98 -5.56 8.45
C VAL A 167 -16.55 -6.29 7.25
N VAL A 168 -15.78 -6.36 6.17
CA VAL A 168 -16.16 -7.02 4.91
C VAL A 168 -15.70 -8.46 4.92
N ILE A 169 -16.66 -9.39 4.78
CA ILE A 169 -16.42 -10.85 4.78
C ILE A 169 -17.11 -11.54 3.59
N LYS A 170 -17.65 -10.77 2.65
CA LYS A 170 -18.34 -11.24 1.44
C LYS A 170 -17.91 -10.41 0.24
N ASP A 171 -18.17 -10.91 -0.95
CA ASP A 171 -17.91 -10.19 -2.19
C ASP A 171 -18.68 -8.87 -2.25
N VAL A 172 -18.03 -7.85 -2.80
CA VAL A 172 -18.59 -6.51 -2.99
C VAL A 172 -18.53 -6.16 -4.47
N PRO A 173 -19.67 -5.83 -5.10
CA PRO A 173 -19.68 -5.44 -6.50
C PRO A 173 -19.04 -4.06 -6.73
N ASP A 174 -18.72 -3.75 -8.00
CA ASP A 174 -18.20 -2.45 -8.41
C ASP A 174 -19.13 -1.29 -8.01
N ASN A 175 -18.57 -0.10 -7.86
CA ASN A 175 -19.28 1.16 -7.61
C ASN A 175 -20.16 1.14 -6.35
N SER A 176 -19.75 0.42 -5.32
CA SER A 176 -20.53 0.21 -4.09
C SER A 176 -19.98 0.99 -2.91
N VAL A 177 -20.88 1.31 -1.99
CA VAL A 177 -20.52 1.77 -0.64
C VAL A 177 -21.04 0.73 0.34
N VAL A 178 -20.14 0.20 1.18
CA VAL A 178 -20.47 -0.83 2.16
C VAL A 178 -20.22 -0.36 3.58
N SER A 179 -21.13 -0.72 4.48
CA SER A 179 -21.04 -0.36 5.90
C SER A 179 -21.64 -1.43 6.77
N GLY A 180 -21.11 -1.61 7.97
CA GLY A 180 -21.64 -2.54 8.96
C GLY A 180 -20.64 -3.59 9.44
N VAL A 181 -21.10 -4.41 10.40
CA VAL A 181 -20.34 -5.52 10.99
C VAL A 181 -21.30 -6.70 11.14
N PRO A 182 -21.30 -7.68 10.20
CA PRO A 182 -20.60 -7.67 8.90
C PRO A 182 -21.23 -6.69 7.89
N ALA A 183 -20.41 -6.26 6.90
CA ALA A 183 -20.81 -5.39 5.80
C ALA A 183 -20.97 -6.20 4.51
#